data_6811478bc0a5821a6227617f3c4fc96a
#
_entry.id   6811478bc0a5821a6227617f3c4fc96a
#
_cell.length_a   1.000
_cell.length_b   1.000
_cell.length_c   1.000
_cell.angle_alpha   90.00
_cell.angle_beta   90.00
_cell.angle_gamma   90.00
#
_symmetry.space_group_name_H-M   'P 1'
#
loop_
_entity.id
_entity.type
_entity.pdbx_description
1 polymer ?
#
loop_
_entity_poly.entity_id
_entity_poly.type
_entity_poly.pdbx_seq_one_letter_code
_entity_poly.pdbx_strand_id
1 'polypeptide(L)'
;PPTAKLQVDIEAEFDQLDLTMPEYRLAWRNLVGQQRFSLPHNLQGDANGLLFGNPVSVRVDYDLQHLMFEVAGRASALDVFRIAGTESSSMLEGTADFNGKFLLAMGTSAPAELMLTTDLGGMAVNLPAQFGKDHEGRSTSVFDLAFADDYLRVDWQYKETEGWYQAANGLTERVSQGAIGVNALPLEVEPNYEGVVINGRVSKVDLADWVATDGGAAIDPPVSWQMRGLQVDDFIVDDLKFLDLELSGQGDRNSAVFQVRSEDVSGSIDLSDSSQLVVDLLTLRLPGSSSDENTLQGNLDPIDLAVGQALPRAKVFVNELIIGEEPFGRWKFEIYPESGGVRFDIKDVLVNGIDIRDSVIHWNLEQNRSAFSGAVHMQDLAEVLPQWGYAPVVTSKAASVVGNVSWPGSPANLNIAKSEGGVSLRAKEGSFLELEGGQAGLRVMSLLNITALTKRMTFDFSDVVGEGISFEEAFGDIQLEDQKLSFTKNLVIESTSSRYEFGGEVDLGDNTLDGEMIVTLPVSDSLPWYA
;
A
#
# COMPACT_ATOMS: atom_id res chain seq x y z
N PRO A 1 74.27 40.15 14.55
CA PRO A 1 73.31 40.73 15.46
C PRO A 1 72.11 39.81 15.51
N PRO A 2 71.60 39.47 16.71
CA PRO A 2 70.40 38.69 16.81
C PRO A 2 69.26 39.58 16.25
N THR A 3 68.58 39.09 15.22
CA THR A 3 67.34 39.67 14.71
C THR A 3 66.35 39.64 15.88
N ALA A 4 66.06 40.78 16.46
CA ALA A 4 65.01 40.92 17.47
C ALA A 4 63.69 40.48 16.80
N LYS A 5 63.12 39.42 17.25
CA LYS A 5 61.75 39.01 16.84
C LYS A 5 60.82 40.05 17.43
N LEU A 6 60.10 40.79 16.61
CA LEU A 6 59.04 41.67 17.07
C LEU A 6 57.94 40.78 17.67
N GLN A 7 57.68 40.99 18.95
CA GLN A 7 56.56 40.38 19.66
C GLN A 7 55.55 41.52 19.87
N VAL A 8 54.32 41.29 19.41
CA VAL A 8 53.22 42.22 19.60
C VAL A 8 52.06 41.46 20.20
N ASP A 9 51.58 41.95 21.32
CA ASP A 9 50.36 41.46 21.97
C ASP A 9 49.34 42.57 21.97
N ILE A 10 48.16 42.33 21.43
CA ILE A 10 47.05 43.25 21.40
C ILE A 10 45.87 42.60 22.06
N GLU A 11 45.30 43.24 23.05
CA GLU A 11 44.02 42.89 23.66
C GLU A 11 42.95 43.88 23.19
N ALA A 12 41.83 43.36 22.76
CA ALA A 12 40.67 44.18 22.36
C ALA A 12 39.44 43.67 23.09
N GLU A 13 38.72 44.56 23.71
CA GLU A 13 37.39 44.31 24.29
C GLU A 13 36.34 44.90 23.35
N PHE A 14 35.24 44.20 23.15
CA PHE A 14 34.11 44.71 22.39
C PHE A 14 32.82 44.50 23.19
N ASP A 15 31.92 45.50 23.05
CA ASP A 15 30.60 45.49 23.67
C ASP A 15 29.55 45.82 22.60
N GLN A 16 28.47 45.02 22.53
CA GLN A 16 27.38 45.14 21.57
C GLN A 16 27.83 45.10 20.10
N LEU A 17 28.75 44.25 19.77
CA LEU A 17 29.16 44.01 18.38
C LEU A 17 28.12 43.15 17.65
N ASP A 18 27.61 43.65 16.52
CA ASP A 18 26.78 42.87 15.58
C ASP A 18 27.64 42.38 14.42
N LEU A 19 27.60 41.08 14.14
CA LEU A 19 28.29 40.44 13.05
C LEU A 19 27.29 39.71 12.16
N THR A 20 27.28 40.05 10.87
CA THR A 20 26.40 39.40 9.91
C THR A 20 27.23 38.69 8.84
N MET A 21 26.90 37.42 8.58
CA MET A 21 27.47 36.59 7.54
C MET A 21 26.34 36.20 6.57
N PRO A 22 26.03 37.03 5.57
CA PRO A 22 24.88 36.81 4.69
C PRO A 22 24.99 35.52 3.88
N GLU A 23 26.20 35.12 3.49
CA GLU A 23 26.50 33.89 2.73
C GLU A 23 26.05 32.63 3.48
N TYR A 24 26.12 32.67 4.80
CA TYR A 24 25.71 31.56 5.68
C TYR A 24 24.35 31.81 6.36
N ARG A 25 23.66 32.91 6.05
CA ARG A 25 22.41 33.37 6.68
C ARG A 25 22.50 33.47 8.21
N LEU A 26 23.70 33.79 8.71
CA LEU A 26 23.99 33.92 10.14
C LEU A 26 24.04 35.41 10.52
N ALA A 27 23.40 35.73 11.61
CA ALA A 27 23.45 37.07 12.20
C ALA A 27 23.61 36.95 13.72
N TRP A 28 24.78 37.40 14.18
CA TRP A 28 25.15 37.47 15.57
C TRP A 28 24.84 38.88 16.07
N ARG A 29 24.24 39.01 17.23
CA ARG A 29 23.88 40.30 17.80
C ARG A 29 24.34 40.43 19.24
N ASN A 30 24.63 41.66 19.64
CA ASN A 30 25.00 42.01 20.99
C ASN A 30 26.19 41.16 21.51
N LEU A 31 27.17 40.89 20.66
CA LEU A 31 28.35 40.16 21.09
C LEU A 31 29.15 41.02 22.08
N VAL A 32 29.44 40.47 23.23
CA VAL A 32 30.28 41.03 24.28
C VAL A 32 31.42 40.08 24.55
N GLY A 33 32.65 40.53 24.47
CA GLY A 33 33.77 39.65 24.63
C GLY A 33 35.14 40.33 24.54
N GLN A 34 36.15 39.49 24.57
CA GLN A 34 37.54 39.93 24.48
C GLN A 34 38.31 39.08 23.47
N GLN A 35 39.26 39.71 22.79
CA GLN A 35 40.17 39.07 21.88
C GLN A 35 41.61 39.44 22.19
N ARG A 36 42.49 38.43 22.13
CA ARG A 36 43.94 38.62 22.25
C ARG A 36 44.60 38.19 20.94
N PHE A 37 45.33 39.07 20.35
CA PHE A 37 46.15 38.82 19.19
C PHE A 37 47.61 38.92 19.56
N SER A 38 48.41 37.85 19.31
CA SER A 38 49.84 37.81 19.58
C SER A 38 50.62 37.47 18.33
N LEU A 39 51.55 38.34 17.94
CA LEU A 39 52.50 38.02 16.84
C LEU A 39 53.62 37.08 17.36
N PRO A 40 54.02 36.08 16.63
CA PRO A 40 53.78 35.89 15.20
C PRO A 40 52.58 35.04 14.81
N HIS A 41 51.55 34.88 15.44
CA HIS A 41 50.40 34.13 14.85
C HIS A 41 49.52 33.39 15.84
N ASN A 42 48.97 34.09 16.80
CA ASN A 42 47.92 33.54 17.63
C ASN A 42 46.78 34.59 17.79
N LEU A 43 45.56 34.19 17.48
CA LEU A 43 44.35 34.92 17.82
C LEU A 43 43.48 34.04 18.71
N GLN A 44 43.18 34.48 19.92
CA GLN A 44 42.28 33.81 20.84
C GLN A 44 41.26 34.79 21.38
N GLY A 45 40.04 34.35 21.58
CA GLY A 45 39.00 35.19 22.17
C GLY A 45 37.76 34.42 22.55
N ASP A 46 37.03 35.00 23.49
CA ASP A 46 35.73 34.49 23.91
C ASP A 46 34.69 35.60 23.79
N ALA A 47 33.50 35.27 23.35
CA ALA A 47 32.37 36.17 23.29
C ALA A 47 31.06 35.46 23.66
N ASN A 48 30.14 36.25 24.22
CA ASN A 48 28.77 35.82 24.43
C ASN A 48 27.84 36.78 23.72
N GLY A 49 26.75 36.29 23.19
CA GLY A 49 25.79 37.15 22.48
C GLY A 49 24.52 36.39 22.13
N LEU A 50 23.89 36.81 21.03
CA LEU A 50 22.66 36.20 20.55
C LEU A 50 22.85 35.71 19.11
N LEU A 51 22.45 34.47 18.84
CA LEU A 51 22.26 33.91 17.50
C LEU A 51 20.76 33.60 17.31
N PHE A 52 20.11 34.20 16.31
CA PHE A 52 18.64 34.17 16.09
C PHE A 52 17.81 34.58 17.31
N GLY A 53 18.36 35.40 18.19
CA GLY A 53 17.69 35.81 19.42
C GLY A 53 17.91 34.87 20.62
N ASN A 54 18.59 33.74 20.45
CA ASN A 54 18.93 32.83 21.52
C ASN A 54 20.37 33.06 22.04
N PRO A 55 20.62 32.89 23.33
CA PRO A 55 21.95 33.01 23.90
C PRO A 55 22.95 32.03 23.27
N VAL A 56 24.15 32.54 22.99
CA VAL A 56 25.23 31.76 22.39
C VAL A 56 26.57 32.18 22.99
N SER A 57 27.47 31.24 23.19
CA SER A 57 28.88 31.45 23.49
C SER A 57 29.75 31.10 22.29
N VAL A 58 30.77 31.91 22.05
CA VAL A 58 31.69 31.70 20.92
C VAL A 58 33.12 31.78 21.45
N ARG A 59 33.93 30.80 21.13
CA ARG A 59 35.39 30.84 21.33
C ARG A 59 36.08 30.87 19.98
N VAL A 60 37.03 31.72 19.81
CA VAL A 60 37.84 31.85 18.58
C VAL A 60 39.26 31.45 18.89
N ASP A 61 39.84 30.65 18.03
CA ASP A 61 41.24 30.26 18.06
C ASP A 61 41.80 30.28 16.62
N TYR A 62 43.04 30.72 16.49
CA TYR A 62 43.74 30.78 15.19
C TYR A 62 45.16 30.23 15.33
N ASP A 63 45.46 29.21 14.50
CA ASP A 63 46.77 28.59 14.39
C ASP A 63 47.42 28.93 13.06
N LEU A 64 47.96 29.70 12.54
CA LEU A 64 48.66 29.92 11.26
C LEU A 64 47.95 29.37 10.00
N GLN A 65 47.17 28.33 10.11
CA GLN A 65 46.54 27.61 8.99
C GLN A 65 45.03 27.64 9.06
N HIS A 66 44.48 27.67 10.28
CA HIS A 66 43.04 27.56 10.51
C HIS A 66 42.54 28.62 11.47
N LEU A 67 41.43 29.24 11.10
CA LEU A 67 40.60 30.02 12.01
C LEU A 67 39.46 29.12 12.48
N MET A 68 39.41 28.84 13.77
CA MET A 68 38.45 27.94 14.40
C MET A 68 37.51 28.73 15.31
N PHE A 69 36.20 28.47 15.19
CA PHE A 69 35.17 28.97 16.07
C PHE A 69 34.48 27.79 16.75
N GLU A 70 34.53 27.72 18.07
CA GLU A 70 33.68 26.83 18.84
C GLU A 70 32.46 27.63 19.30
N VAL A 71 31.27 27.08 19.04
CA VAL A 71 30.00 27.75 19.28
C VAL A 71 29.11 26.83 20.10
N ALA A 72 28.56 27.32 21.20
CA ALA A 72 27.57 26.57 21.97
C ALA A 72 26.35 27.46 22.21
N GLY A 73 25.17 26.90 21.99
CA GLY A 73 23.94 27.69 22.08
C GLY A 73 22.68 26.86 21.98
N ARG A 74 21.58 27.55 21.79
CA ARG A 74 20.27 26.94 21.61
C ARG A 74 19.64 27.40 20.29
N ALA A 75 19.05 26.46 19.53
CA ALA A 75 18.34 26.74 18.29
C ALA A 75 16.90 26.22 18.36
N SER A 76 15.98 26.96 17.77
CA SER A 76 14.61 26.50 17.56
C SER A 76 14.46 25.79 16.20
N ALA A 77 13.38 25.01 16.03
CA ALA A 77 13.01 24.45 14.75
C ALA A 77 12.90 25.52 13.65
N LEU A 78 12.36 26.70 13.97
CA LEU A 78 12.27 27.83 13.04
C LEU A 78 13.65 28.34 12.59
N ASP A 79 14.64 28.31 13.47
CA ASP A 79 16.00 28.73 13.14
C ASP A 79 16.64 27.74 12.15
N VAL A 80 16.40 26.44 12.35
CA VAL A 80 16.85 25.39 11.41
C VAL A 80 16.25 25.62 10.02
N PHE A 81 14.94 25.83 9.91
CA PHE A 81 14.28 26.10 8.62
C PHE A 81 14.79 27.40 7.98
N ARG A 82 15.05 28.43 8.77
CA ARG A 82 15.61 29.71 8.29
C ARG A 82 17.00 29.52 7.67
N ILE A 83 17.87 28.74 8.34
CA ILE A 83 19.21 28.40 7.81
C ILE A 83 19.06 27.58 6.52
N ALA A 84 18.21 26.56 6.53
CA ALA A 84 17.95 25.73 5.36
C ALA A 84 17.28 26.51 4.20
N GLY A 85 16.72 27.70 4.45
CA GLY A 85 16.05 28.50 3.43
C GLY A 85 14.71 27.95 2.99
N THR A 86 14.06 27.18 3.86
CA THR A 86 12.75 26.55 3.65
C THR A 86 11.69 27.21 4.53
N GLU A 87 10.42 27.01 4.21
CA GLU A 87 9.32 27.41 5.08
C GLU A 87 9.26 26.51 6.33
N SER A 88 8.67 26.99 7.42
CA SER A 88 8.48 26.19 8.62
C SER A 88 7.59 24.97 8.32
N SER A 89 7.98 23.83 8.82
CA SER A 89 7.25 22.57 8.70
C SER A 89 6.86 22.05 10.08
N SER A 90 5.75 21.33 10.18
CA SER A 90 5.36 20.60 11.40
C SER A 90 6.27 19.41 11.73
N MET A 91 7.23 19.11 10.85
CA MET A 91 8.17 18.00 11.05
C MET A 91 9.09 18.21 12.25
N LEU A 92 9.51 19.45 12.54
CA LEU A 92 10.34 19.80 13.70
C LEU A 92 9.61 20.80 14.57
N GLU A 93 9.65 20.60 15.89
CA GLU A 93 8.99 21.47 16.84
C GLU A 93 9.81 21.58 18.15
N GLY A 94 9.88 22.78 18.70
CA GLY A 94 10.63 23.02 19.96
C GLY A 94 12.01 23.62 19.75
N THR A 95 12.90 23.42 20.75
CA THR A 95 14.26 23.98 20.79
C THR A 95 15.24 22.95 21.32
N ALA A 96 16.46 22.95 20.79
CA ALA A 96 17.53 22.07 21.29
C ALA A 96 18.83 22.82 21.51
N ASP A 97 19.63 22.36 22.45
CA ASP A 97 20.99 22.83 22.66
C ASP A 97 21.92 22.20 21.62
N PHE A 98 22.89 22.96 21.13
CA PHE A 98 23.88 22.49 20.18
C PHE A 98 25.29 22.93 20.53
N ASN A 99 26.28 22.16 20.07
CA ASN A 99 27.68 22.54 19.99
C ASN A 99 28.11 22.53 18.54
N GLY A 100 28.77 23.59 18.12
CA GLY A 100 29.29 23.74 16.75
C GLY A 100 30.77 23.99 16.75
N LYS A 101 31.47 23.49 15.75
CA LYS A 101 32.88 23.78 15.46
C LYS A 101 32.99 24.19 13.99
N PHE A 102 33.25 25.46 13.76
CA PHE A 102 33.44 26.01 12.44
C PHE A 102 34.91 26.22 12.14
N LEU A 103 35.40 25.68 11.04
CA LEU A 103 36.79 25.69 10.63
C LEU A 103 36.94 26.38 9.28
N LEU A 104 37.75 27.44 9.24
CA LEU A 104 38.14 28.15 8.02
C LEU A 104 39.61 27.92 7.76
N ALA A 105 39.94 27.27 6.61
CA ALA A 105 41.32 27.12 6.16
C ALA A 105 41.81 28.43 5.53
N MET A 106 42.86 29.02 6.09
CA MET A 106 43.38 30.29 5.64
C MET A 106 44.40 30.14 4.52
N GLY A 107 44.19 30.90 3.43
CA GLY A 107 45.12 30.92 2.30
C GLY A 107 45.07 29.70 1.37
N THR A 108 44.01 28.91 1.45
CA THR A 108 43.71 27.78 0.55
C THR A 108 42.30 27.92 -0.02
N SER A 109 41.98 27.15 -1.06
CA SER A 109 40.62 26.99 -1.59
C SER A 109 39.87 25.82 -0.98
N ALA A 110 40.31 25.34 0.19
CA ALA A 110 39.59 24.29 0.89
C ALA A 110 38.21 24.80 1.40
N PRO A 111 37.17 24.00 1.34
CA PRO A 111 35.85 24.42 1.82
C PRO A 111 35.91 24.77 3.32
N ALA A 112 35.06 25.70 3.73
CA ALA A 112 34.81 25.94 5.15
C ALA A 112 33.99 24.76 5.70
N GLU A 113 34.33 24.30 6.91
CA GLU A 113 33.68 23.15 7.52
C GLU A 113 32.96 23.55 8.81
N LEU A 114 31.74 23.09 9.00
CA LEU A 114 30.96 23.28 10.22
C LEU A 114 30.46 21.93 10.71
N MET A 115 31.00 21.47 11.84
CA MET A 115 30.50 20.29 12.54
C MET A 115 29.51 20.76 13.62
N LEU A 116 28.30 20.23 13.62
CA LEU A 116 27.28 20.47 14.63
C LEU A 116 26.94 19.17 15.35
N THR A 117 26.88 19.23 16.67
CA THR A 117 26.44 18.11 17.51
C THR A 117 25.31 18.56 18.43
N THR A 118 24.29 17.73 18.56
CA THR A 118 23.14 17.96 19.45
C THR A 118 22.59 16.63 19.94
N ASP A 119 21.91 16.62 21.08
CA ASP A 119 21.14 15.46 21.53
C ASP A 119 19.63 15.63 21.24
N LEU A 120 19.26 16.72 20.57
CA LEU A 120 17.89 17.11 20.25
C LEU A 120 16.94 17.13 21.46
N GLY A 121 17.47 17.24 22.69
CA GLY A 121 16.66 17.35 23.90
C GLY A 121 15.81 18.63 23.88
N GLY A 122 14.50 18.52 23.99
CA GLY A 122 13.55 19.62 23.90
C GLY A 122 13.02 19.92 22.49
N MET A 123 13.50 19.20 21.46
CA MET A 123 12.99 19.27 20.09
C MET A 123 12.26 17.97 19.74
N ALA A 124 11.05 18.01 19.24
CA ALA A 124 10.35 16.88 18.67
C ALA A 124 10.65 16.75 17.18
N VAL A 125 10.71 15.49 16.71
CA VAL A 125 10.76 15.13 15.29
C VAL A 125 9.50 14.35 14.98
N ASN A 126 8.54 14.99 14.31
CA ASN A 126 7.20 14.46 14.03
C ASN A 126 7.21 13.59 12.76
N LEU A 127 7.93 12.48 12.81
CA LEU A 127 7.99 11.45 11.77
C LEU A 127 7.45 10.13 12.32
N PRO A 128 6.93 9.23 11.45
CA PRO A 128 6.40 7.94 11.88
C PRO A 128 7.45 7.02 12.51
N ALA A 129 6.98 6.15 13.40
CA ALA A 129 7.71 5.02 13.97
C ALA A 129 9.14 5.38 14.46
N GLN A 130 10.15 4.62 14.03
CA GLN A 130 11.53 4.80 14.45
C GLN A 130 12.17 6.12 14.03
N PHE A 131 11.63 6.84 13.06
CA PHE A 131 12.17 8.11 12.58
C PHE A 131 11.76 9.30 13.46
N GLY A 132 10.66 9.18 14.19
CA GLY A 132 10.17 10.21 15.08
C GLY A 132 10.80 10.20 16.47
N LYS A 133 10.67 11.30 17.20
CA LYS A 133 10.96 11.41 18.65
C LYS A 133 10.13 12.56 19.25
N ASP A 134 9.71 12.38 20.48
CA ASP A 134 9.06 13.42 21.28
C ASP A 134 10.04 14.44 21.87
N HIS A 135 9.51 15.47 22.55
CA HIS A 135 10.30 16.51 23.20
C HIS A 135 11.18 15.99 24.34
N GLU A 136 10.76 14.93 25.04
CA GLU A 136 11.48 14.39 26.20
C GLU A 136 12.62 13.44 25.76
N GLY A 137 12.46 12.81 24.59
CA GLY A 137 13.45 11.93 24.00
C GLY A 137 14.76 12.67 23.68
N ARG A 138 15.87 11.93 23.75
CA ARG A 138 17.19 12.40 23.33
C ARG A 138 17.75 11.50 22.26
N SER A 139 18.34 12.11 21.24
CA SER A 139 19.02 11.41 20.16
C SER A 139 20.24 12.19 19.75
N THR A 140 21.42 11.65 20.05
CA THR A 140 22.67 12.26 19.58
C THR A 140 22.67 12.31 18.07
N SER A 141 22.85 13.52 17.54
CA SER A 141 22.87 13.80 16.11
C SER A 141 24.09 14.62 15.76
N VAL A 142 24.68 14.32 14.61
CA VAL A 142 25.84 15.01 14.07
C VAL A 142 25.53 15.49 12.68
N PHE A 143 25.94 16.72 12.37
CA PHE A 143 25.80 17.31 11.04
C PHE A 143 27.15 17.92 10.66
N ASP A 144 27.74 17.46 9.56
CA ASP A 144 28.99 17.97 9.01
C ASP A 144 28.68 18.70 7.69
N LEU A 145 28.89 20.02 7.69
CA LEU A 145 28.61 20.89 6.56
C LEU A 145 29.92 21.33 5.92
N ALA A 146 30.09 21.13 4.62
CA ALA A 146 31.20 21.63 3.84
C ALA A 146 30.72 22.70 2.84
N PHE A 147 31.22 23.92 2.99
CA PHE A 147 30.87 25.08 2.17
C PHE A 147 31.98 25.34 1.16
N ALA A 148 31.81 24.86 -0.07
CA ALA A 148 32.70 25.13 -1.19
C ALA A 148 32.18 26.32 -2.03
N ASP A 149 32.99 26.79 -2.99
CA ASP A 149 32.62 27.92 -3.86
C ASP A 149 31.40 27.59 -4.74
N ASP A 150 31.20 26.31 -5.12
CA ASP A 150 30.20 25.85 -6.08
C ASP A 150 29.18 24.89 -5.50
N TYR A 151 29.36 24.41 -4.26
CA TYR A 151 28.39 23.52 -3.60
C TYR A 151 28.39 23.67 -2.08
N LEU A 152 27.26 23.29 -1.47
CA LEU A 152 27.14 22.92 -0.07
C LEU A 152 26.93 21.41 0.02
N ARG A 153 27.75 20.73 0.82
CA ARG A 153 27.52 19.34 1.21
C ARG A 153 27.18 19.25 2.69
N VAL A 154 26.18 18.47 3.02
CA VAL A 154 25.78 18.15 4.40
C VAL A 154 25.80 16.65 4.56
N ASP A 155 26.69 16.15 5.39
CA ASP A 155 26.66 14.77 5.88
C ASP A 155 25.97 14.78 7.25
N TRP A 156 25.15 13.79 7.54
CA TRP A 156 24.37 13.77 8.78
C TRP A 156 24.16 12.36 9.32
N GLN A 157 24.00 12.29 10.64
CA GLN A 157 23.68 11.09 11.38
C GLN A 157 22.61 11.40 12.41
N TYR A 158 21.51 10.64 12.39
CA TYR A 158 20.38 10.76 13.29
C TYR A 158 19.76 9.39 13.54
N LYS A 159 19.75 8.92 14.81
CA LYS A 159 19.29 7.57 15.17
C LYS A 159 19.95 6.49 14.30
N GLU A 160 19.12 5.70 13.64
CA GLU A 160 19.52 4.60 12.75
C GLU A 160 19.66 5.04 11.29
N THR A 161 19.58 6.35 11.04
CA THR A 161 19.71 6.91 9.69
C THR A 161 20.99 7.72 9.57
N GLU A 162 21.68 7.53 8.48
CA GLU A 162 22.80 8.37 8.08
C GLU A 162 22.68 8.71 6.60
N GLY A 163 23.23 9.83 6.21
CA GLY A 163 23.11 10.26 4.84
C GLY A 163 23.96 11.48 4.53
N TRP A 164 23.91 11.86 3.30
CA TRP A 164 24.47 13.10 2.83
C TRP A 164 23.62 13.68 1.71
N TYR A 165 23.64 14.99 1.58
CA TYR A 165 23.14 15.65 0.37
C TYR A 165 24.07 16.78 -0.04
N GLN A 166 24.03 17.08 -1.32
CA GLN A 166 24.79 18.15 -1.93
C GLN A 166 23.86 19.03 -2.76
N ALA A 167 23.95 20.35 -2.55
CA ALA A 167 23.25 21.36 -3.32
C ALA A 167 24.26 22.21 -4.07
N ALA A 168 24.00 22.54 -5.34
CA ALA A 168 24.80 23.50 -6.08
C ALA A 168 24.56 24.93 -5.56
N ASN A 169 25.58 25.79 -5.62
CA ASN A 169 25.51 27.22 -5.26
C ASN A 169 25.00 27.52 -3.84
N GLY A 170 25.22 26.59 -2.89
CA GLY A 170 24.95 26.81 -1.46
C GLY A 170 23.50 26.54 -1.03
N LEU A 171 23.12 27.08 0.14
CA LEU A 171 21.84 26.81 0.80
C LEU A 171 20.58 27.31 0.06
N THR A 172 20.74 28.01 -1.05
CA THR A 172 19.63 28.64 -1.77
C THR A 172 19.08 27.78 -2.90
N GLU A 173 19.80 26.76 -3.31
CA GLU A 173 19.41 25.91 -4.42
C GLU A 173 18.90 24.53 -3.95
N ARG A 174 18.23 23.85 -4.88
CA ARG A 174 17.67 22.52 -4.62
C ARG A 174 18.79 21.49 -4.44
N VAL A 175 18.56 20.49 -3.62
CA VAL A 175 19.43 19.31 -3.52
C VAL A 175 19.63 18.73 -4.91
N SER A 176 20.88 18.63 -5.34
CA SER A 176 21.24 18.05 -6.64
C SER A 176 21.49 16.55 -6.53
N GLN A 177 22.14 16.12 -5.44
CA GLN A 177 22.45 14.72 -5.17
C GLN A 177 22.35 14.42 -3.69
N GLY A 178 22.05 13.16 -3.35
CA GLY A 178 22.06 12.70 -1.96
C GLY A 178 21.94 11.20 -1.85
N ALA A 179 22.27 10.70 -0.66
CA ALA A 179 22.02 9.31 -0.30
C ALA A 179 21.60 9.21 1.15
N ILE A 180 20.67 8.29 1.44
CA ILE A 180 20.16 7.99 2.78
C ILE A 180 20.26 6.50 3.01
N GLY A 181 20.98 6.11 4.05
CA GLY A 181 21.02 4.77 4.59
C GLY A 181 20.18 4.65 5.86
N VAL A 182 19.35 3.64 5.97
CA VAL A 182 18.59 3.31 7.18
C VAL A 182 19.13 1.99 7.73
N ASN A 183 19.71 1.99 8.93
CA ASN A 183 20.46 0.83 9.46
C ASN A 183 21.49 0.27 8.47
N ALA A 184 22.04 1.13 7.63
CA ALA A 184 23.00 0.79 6.60
C ALA A 184 23.77 2.03 6.17
N LEU A 185 24.95 1.85 5.61
CA LEU A 185 25.69 2.93 4.98
C LEU A 185 24.95 3.40 3.71
N PRO A 186 24.90 4.72 3.46
CA PRO A 186 24.38 5.26 2.21
C PRO A 186 25.11 4.68 1.00
N LEU A 187 24.37 4.35 -0.05
CA LEU A 187 24.95 3.87 -1.29
C LEU A 187 25.69 5.00 -2.02
N GLU A 188 26.69 4.63 -2.81
CA GLU A 188 27.29 5.56 -3.75
C GLU A 188 26.29 6.00 -4.82
N VAL A 189 26.27 7.30 -5.09
CA VAL A 189 25.41 7.91 -6.11
C VAL A 189 26.25 8.14 -7.37
N GLU A 190 25.71 7.78 -8.52
CA GLU A 190 26.37 8.03 -9.79
C GLU A 190 26.59 9.53 -10.03
N PRO A 191 27.76 9.96 -10.55
CA PRO A 191 28.11 11.38 -10.63
C PRO A 191 27.12 12.26 -11.41
N ASN A 192 26.36 11.68 -12.33
CA ASN A 192 25.41 12.39 -13.18
C ASN A 192 23.94 12.18 -12.75
N TYR A 193 23.69 11.51 -11.63
CA TYR A 193 22.35 11.33 -11.12
C TYR A 193 21.93 12.55 -10.30
N GLU A 194 20.85 13.19 -10.71
CA GLU A 194 20.22 14.28 -9.95
C GLU A 194 19.08 13.69 -9.13
N GLY A 195 19.30 13.53 -7.81
CA GLY A 195 18.31 12.95 -6.94
C GLY A 195 18.88 12.34 -5.66
N VAL A 196 18.01 11.73 -4.89
CA VAL A 196 18.33 11.07 -3.61
C VAL A 196 18.16 9.56 -3.73
N VAL A 197 19.21 8.82 -3.37
CA VAL A 197 19.17 7.35 -3.29
C VAL A 197 18.90 6.92 -1.86
N ILE A 198 17.93 6.02 -1.66
CA ILE A 198 17.52 5.50 -0.35
C ILE A 198 17.75 3.99 -0.33
N ASN A 199 18.38 3.49 0.74
CA ASN A 199 18.60 2.06 0.95
C ASN A 199 18.60 1.70 2.43
N GLY A 200 18.64 0.41 2.72
CA GLY A 200 18.81 -0.10 4.08
C GLY A 200 17.70 -0.99 4.57
N ARG A 201 17.44 -0.95 5.90
CA ARG A 201 16.44 -1.80 6.56
C ARG A 201 15.61 -0.98 7.55
N VAL A 202 14.30 -1.14 7.47
CA VAL A 202 13.30 -0.48 8.32
C VAL A 202 12.53 -1.56 9.07
N SER A 203 12.42 -1.45 10.39
CA SER A 203 11.75 -2.46 11.21
C SER A 203 10.23 -2.46 10.99
N LYS A 204 9.62 -1.29 10.85
CA LYS A 204 8.17 -1.17 10.65
C LYS A 204 7.82 0.02 9.74
N VAL A 205 6.96 -0.23 8.79
CA VAL A 205 6.25 0.80 8.02
C VAL A 205 4.75 0.54 8.13
N ASP A 206 4.03 1.47 8.74
CA ASP A 206 2.57 1.46 8.78
C ASP A 206 2.09 2.57 7.85
N LEU A 207 1.39 2.21 6.79
CA LEU A 207 1.00 3.18 5.77
C LEU A 207 0.08 4.27 6.33
N ALA A 208 -0.77 3.92 7.30
CA ALA A 208 -1.67 4.88 7.94
C ALA A 208 -0.90 5.99 8.70
N ASP A 209 0.19 5.64 9.37
CA ASP A 209 1.05 6.61 10.07
C ASP A 209 1.68 7.62 9.10
N TRP A 210 2.07 7.17 7.90
CA TRP A 210 2.67 8.04 6.87
C TRP A 210 1.63 8.96 6.21
N VAL A 211 0.43 8.44 5.95
CA VAL A 211 -0.68 9.25 5.41
C VAL A 211 -1.16 10.29 6.43
N ALA A 212 -1.23 9.92 7.72
CA ALA A 212 -1.65 10.84 8.79
C ALA A 212 -0.64 11.97 9.04
N THR A 213 0.65 11.74 8.76
CA THR A 213 1.73 12.75 8.93
C THR A 213 1.63 13.87 7.88
N ASP A 214 0.87 13.67 6.82
CA ASP A 214 0.66 14.64 5.73
C ASP A 214 -0.26 15.83 6.09
N GLY A 215 -0.43 16.10 7.39
CA GLY A 215 -1.19 17.25 7.89
C GLY A 215 -0.61 18.61 7.53
N GLY A 216 0.16 18.75 6.43
CA GLY A 216 0.42 20.08 5.92
C GLY A 216 1.83 20.47 5.51
N ALA A 217 2.75 19.59 5.40
CA ALA A 217 3.93 19.85 4.59
C ALA A 217 4.28 18.56 3.88
N ALA A 218 3.73 18.40 2.70
CA ALA A 218 4.40 17.58 1.72
C ALA A 218 5.87 17.95 1.82
N ILE A 219 6.72 17.01 2.23
CA ILE A 219 8.13 17.10 1.88
C ILE A 219 8.03 17.10 0.36
N ASP A 220 7.97 18.28 -0.18
CA ASP A 220 7.99 18.49 -1.61
C ASP A 220 9.33 17.94 -2.07
N PRO A 221 9.41 16.69 -2.58
CA PRO A 221 10.69 16.15 -2.96
C PRO A 221 11.23 17.05 -4.05
N PRO A 222 12.20 17.92 -3.74
CA PRO A 222 12.66 18.92 -4.70
C PRO A 222 13.40 18.27 -5.87
N VAL A 223 13.61 16.97 -5.77
CA VAL A 223 14.47 16.19 -6.67
C VAL A 223 13.88 14.80 -6.90
N SER A 224 14.30 14.15 -7.94
CA SER A 224 14.05 12.74 -8.17
C SER A 224 14.60 11.89 -7.03
N TRP A 225 14.00 10.74 -6.79
CA TRP A 225 14.48 9.79 -5.79
C TRP A 225 14.49 8.37 -6.34
N GLN A 226 15.39 7.56 -5.80
CA GLN A 226 15.45 6.12 -6.05
C GLN A 226 15.54 5.37 -4.73
N MET A 227 14.70 4.38 -4.53
CA MET A 227 14.78 3.42 -3.45
C MET A 227 15.37 2.12 -3.99
N ARG A 228 16.48 1.67 -3.40
CA ARG A 228 17.23 0.51 -3.89
C ARG A 228 17.25 -0.59 -2.82
N GLY A 229 16.34 -1.56 -2.95
CA GLY A 229 16.29 -2.74 -2.09
C GLY A 229 16.11 -2.41 -0.61
N LEU A 230 15.22 -1.47 -0.27
CA LEU A 230 14.85 -1.18 1.11
C LEU A 230 14.13 -2.40 1.69
N GLN A 231 14.69 -3.00 2.73
CA GLN A 231 14.07 -4.10 3.46
C GLN A 231 13.14 -3.55 4.53
N VAL A 232 11.90 -4.02 4.58
CA VAL A 232 10.91 -3.65 5.59
C VAL A 232 10.50 -4.93 6.31
N ASP A 233 10.79 -5.04 7.62
CA ASP A 233 10.48 -6.25 8.37
C ASP A 233 8.96 -6.43 8.51
N ASP A 234 8.25 -5.36 8.88
CA ASP A 234 6.81 -5.31 9.06
C ASP A 234 6.20 -4.19 8.21
N PHE A 235 5.63 -4.51 7.07
CA PHE A 235 4.87 -3.56 6.25
C PHE A 235 3.37 -3.74 6.48
N ILE A 236 2.69 -2.70 6.96
CA ILE A 236 1.28 -2.75 7.38
C ILE A 236 0.45 -1.83 6.49
N VAL A 237 -0.61 -2.39 5.94
CA VAL A 237 -1.64 -1.67 5.19
C VAL A 237 -2.98 -2.06 5.80
N ASP A 238 -3.60 -1.17 6.56
CA ASP A 238 -4.79 -1.45 7.33
C ASP A 238 -4.56 -2.67 8.27
N ASP A 239 -5.38 -3.70 8.20
CA ASP A 239 -5.23 -4.94 8.98
C ASP A 239 -4.28 -5.97 8.33
N LEU A 240 -3.77 -5.69 7.13
CA LEU A 240 -2.86 -6.57 6.41
C LEU A 240 -1.41 -6.30 6.80
N LYS A 241 -0.69 -7.36 7.13
CA LYS A 241 0.72 -7.32 7.47
C LYS A 241 1.51 -8.19 6.50
N PHE A 242 2.48 -7.58 5.81
CA PHE A 242 3.44 -8.24 4.94
C PHE A 242 4.81 -8.27 5.64
N LEU A 243 5.41 -9.44 5.70
CA LEU A 243 6.70 -9.65 6.37
C LEU A 243 7.84 -9.61 5.35
N ASP A 244 9.01 -9.14 5.82
CA ASP A 244 10.27 -9.15 5.04
C ASP A 244 10.10 -8.60 3.61
N LEU A 245 9.42 -7.46 3.48
CA LEU A 245 9.14 -6.82 2.20
C LEU A 245 10.40 -6.12 1.67
N GLU A 246 10.87 -6.49 0.50
CA GLU A 246 11.82 -5.73 -0.29
C GLU A 246 11.09 -4.70 -1.14
N LEU A 247 11.42 -3.44 -0.96
CA LEU A 247 10.84 -2.31 -1.66
C LEU A 247 11.92 -1.61 -2.51
N SER A 248 11.71 -1.55 -3.80
CA SER A 248 12.51 -0.76 -4.73
C SER A 248 11.60 0.18 -5.49
N GLY A 249 12.09 1.33 -5.90
CA GLY A 249 11.26 2.27 -6.62
C GLY A 249 12.02 3.49 -7.07
N GLN A 250 11.34 4.30 -7.85
CA GLN A 250 11.82 5.60 -8.28
C GLN A 250 10.64 6.55 -8.48
N GLY A 251 10.93 7.83 -8.36
CA GLY A 251 9.90 8.83 -8.56
C GLY A 251 10.43 10.25 -8.47
N ASP A 252 9.49 11.16 -8.61
CA ASP A 252 9.68 12.59 -8.43
C ASP A 252 8.45 13.17 -7.71
N ARG A 253 8.23 14.50 -7.80
CA ARG A 253 7.08 15.19 -7.20
C ARG A 253 5.73 14.66 -7.69
N ASN A 254 5.63 14.20 -8.92
CA ASN A 254 4.36 13.95 -9.60
C ASN A 254 4.15 12.48 -9.94
N SER A 255 5.19 11.67 -9.84
CA SER A 255 5.17 10.28 -10.28
C SER A 255 6.00 9.39 -9.36
N ALA A 256 5.53 8.17 -9.14
CA ALA A 256 6.28 7.15 -8.44
C ALA A 256 5.94 5.76 -8.98
N VAL A 257 6.96 4.93 -9.11
CA VAL A 257 6.80 3.51 -9.45
C VAL A 257 7.55 2.69 -8.42
N PHE A 258 6.85 1.73 -7.81
CA PHE A 258 7.40 0.81 -6.83
C PHE A 258 7.40 -0.61 -7.36
N GLN A 259 8.43 -1.35 -7.02
CA GLN A 259 8.50 -2.81 -7.11
C GLN A 259 8.47 -3.36 -5.69
N VAL A 260 7.58 -4.30 -5.44
CA VAL A 260 7.42 -4.96 -4.15
C VAL A 260 7.74 -6.43 -4.28
N ARG A 261 8.42 -7.00 -3.29
CA ARG A 261 8.75 -8.42 -3.25
C ARG A 261 8.82 -8.93 -1.82
N SER A 262 7.99 -9.92 -1.52
CA SER A 262 8.07 -10.75 -0.32
C SER A 262 7.54 -12.15 -0.65
N GLU A 263 7.38 -13.00 0.36
CA GLU A 263 6.70 -14.29 0.19
C GLU A 263 5.21 -14.11 -0.15
N ASP A 264 4.58 -13.05 0.42
CA ASP A 264 3.14 -12.83 0.32
C ASP A 264 2.74 -11.91 -0.84
N VAL A 265 3.63 -11.04 -1.29
CA VAL A 265 3.34 -10.09 -2.38
C VAL A 265 4.53 -9.88 -3.29
N SER A 266 4.28 -9.90 -4.60
CA SER A 266 5.29 -9.54 -5.60
C SER A 266 4.65 -8.85 -6.79
N GLY A 267 5.31 -7.79 -7.32
CA GLY A 267 4.81 -7.05 -8.47
C GLY A 267 5.18 -5.57 -8.44
N SER A 268 4.35 -4.75 -9.07
CA SER A 268 4.56 -3.30 -9.19
C SER A 268 3.32 -2.48 -8.84
N ILE A 269 3.57 -1.28 -8.32
CA ILE A 269 2.57 -0.25 -8.03
C ILE A 269 3.04 1.02 -8.76
N ASP A 270 2.23 1.53 -9.68
CA ASP A 270 2.54 2.70 -10.49
C ASP A 270 1.57 3.85 -10.16
N LEU A 271 2.13 4.94 -9.68
CA LEU A 271 1.50 6.21 -9.32
C LEU A 271 1.92 7.34 -10.27
N SER A 272 2.41 7.01 -11.47
CA SER A 272 2.88 8.02 -12.44
C SER A 272 1.75 8.87 -13.02
N ASP A 273 0.52 8.36 -13.00
CA ASP A 273 -0.68 9.12 -13.34
C ASP A 273 -1.44 9.46 -12.06
N SER A 274 -1.42 10.72 -11.64
CA SER A 274 -2.11 11.19 -10.44
C SER A 274 -3.64 10.96 -10.46
N SER A 275 -4.21 10.68 -11.64
CA SER A 275 -5.63 10.38 -11.81
C SER A 275 -5.96 8.89 -11.69
N GLN A 276 -4.97 8.00 -11.71
CA GLN A 276 -5.19 6.56 -11.74
C GLN A 276 -4.03 5.75 -11.14
N LEU A 277 -4.31 5.00 -10.10
CA LEU A 277 -3.41 3.99 -9.55
C LEU A 277 -3.39 2.75 -10.46
N VAL A 278 -2.19 2.20 -10.73
CA VAL A 278 -2.05 0.90 -11.40
C VAL A 278 -1.33 -0.07 -10.46
N VAL A 279 -1.99 -1.18 -10.16
CA VAL A 279 -1.47 -2.27 -9.33
C VAL A 279 -1.35 -3.50 -10.21
N ASP A 280 -0.14 -3.98 -10.43
CA ASP A 280 0.18 -5.15 -11.26
C ASP A 280 0.99 -6.15 -10.43
N LEU A 281 0.30 -7.12 -9.83
CA LEU A 281 0.88 -8.11 -8.95
C LEU A 281 0.98 -9.48 -9.64
N LEU A 282 2.14 -10.07 -9.53
CA LEU A 282 2.36 -11.47 -9.94
C LEU A 282 1.72 -12.42 -8.92
N THR A 283 1.91 -12.14 -7.63
CA THR A 283 1.36 -12.95 -6.54
C THR A 283 0.86 -12.01 -5.44
N LEU A 284 -0.28 -12.34 -4.86
CA LEU A 284 -0.81 -11.73 -3.64
C LEU A 284 -1.38 -12.84 -2.76
N ARG A 285 -0.79 -13.02 -1.58
CA ARG A 285 -1.28 -13.94 -0.56
C ARG A 285 -1.93 -13.13 0.57
N LEU A 286 -3.19 -13.43 0.84
CA LEU A 286 -3.95 -12.84 1.93
C LEU A 286 -4.19 -13.89 3.02
N PRO A 287 -4.28 -13.50 4.29
CA PRO A 287 -4.64 -14.42 5.37
C PRO A 287 -6.02 -15.03 5.11
N GLY A 288 -6.16 -16.32 5.35
CA GLY A 288 -7.47 -16.97 5.35
C GLY A 288 -8.30 -16.46 6.54
N SER A 289 -9.62 -16.39 6.37
CA SER A 289 -10.50 -16.13 7.52
C SER A 289 -10.33 -17.27 8.52
N SER A 290 -9.84 -16.97 9.73
CA SER A 290 -9.88 -17.92 10.84
C SER A 290 -11.34 -18.17 11.15
N SER A 291 -11.89 -19.29 10.68
CA SER A 291 -13.19 -19.79 11.13
C SER A 291 -13.04 -20.31 12.56
N ASP A 292 -12.96 -19.43 13.54
CA ASP A 292 -13.30 -19.77 14.90
C ASP A 292 -14.82 -20.04 14.91
N GLU A 293 -15.19 -21.33 14.92
CA GLU A 293 -16.57 -21.85 14.94
C GLU A 293 -17.44 -21.35 16.10
N ASN A 294 -16.95 -20.41 16.91
CA ASN A 294 -17.62 -19.89 18.10
C ASN A 294 -18.12 -18.45 18.03
N THR A 295 -17.92 -17.73 16.94
CA THR A 295 -18.54 -16.41 16.78
C THR A 295 -19.85 -16.50 15.99
N LEU A 296 -20.88 -17.01 16.64
CA LEU A 296 -22.31 -16.81 16.28
C LEU A 296 -22.73 -15.33 16.49
N GLN A 297 -21.94 -14.38 16.02
CA GLN A 297 -22.34 -12.97 16.05
C GLN A 297 -22.00 -12.32 14.71
N GLY A 298 -23.06 -12.19 13.92
CA GLY A 298 -23.20 -11.21 12.85
C GLY A 298 -22.18 -11.36 11.71
N ASN A 299 -22.65 -11.72 10.53
CA ASN A 299 -21.92 -11.53 9.28
C ASN A 299 -21.48 -10.06 9.20
N LEU A 300 -20.29 -9.74 9.69
CA LEU A 300 -19.65 -8.46 9.41
C LEU A 300 -19.30 -8.47 7.92
N ASP A 301 -19.61 -7.37 7.26
CA ASP A 301 -19.21 -7.17 5.87
C ASP A 301 -17.68 -7.23 5.80
N PRO A 302 -17.10 -8.05 4.90
CA PRO A 302 -15.64 -8.15 4.77
C PRO A 302 -14.95 -6.84 4.40
N ILE A 303 -15.66 -5.89 3.80
CA ILE A 303 -15.13 -4.58 3.42
C ILE A 303 -15.96 -3.48 4.09
N ASP A 304 -15.31 -2.68 4.93
CA ASP A 304 -15.95 -1.53 5.58
C ASP A 304 -16.40 -0.48 4.55
N LEU A 305 -17.51 0.17 4.83
CA LEU A 305 -18.06 1.25 4.02
C LEU A 305 -17.08 2.43 3.87
N ALA A 306 -16.27 2.70 4.90
CA ALA A 306 -15.24 3.73 4.87
C ALA A 306 -14.15 3.44 3.83
N VAL A 307 -13.78 2.16 3.65
CA VAL A 307 -12.86 1.74 2.59
C VAL A 307 -13.46 2.07 1.22
N GLY A 308 -14.75 1.77 1.00
CA GLY A 308 -15.42 2.11 -0.25
C GLY A 308 -15.38 3.60 -0.58
N GLN A 309 -15.52 4.46 0.44
CA GLN A 309 -15.45 5.92 0.28
C GLN A 309 -14.05 6.42 -0.07
N ALA A 310 -13.01 5.70 0.35
CA ALA A 310 -11.61 6.05 0.16
C ALA A 310 -10.98 5.45 -1.10
N LEU A 311 -11.66 4.52 -1.79
CA LEU A 311 -11.11 3.85 -2.97
C LEU A 311 -10.75 4.87 -4.06
N PRO A 312 -9.50 4.88 -4.56
CA PRO A 312 -9.11 5.71 -5.70
C PRO A 312 -9.56 5.08 -7.02
N ARG A 313 -9.51 5.85 -8.08
CA ARG A 313 -9.55 5.27 -9.41
C ARG A 313 -8.32 4.38 -9.63
N ALA A 314 -8.53 3.11 -9.97
CA ALA A 314 -7.44 2.16 -10.09
C ALA A 314 -7.65 1.13 -11.21
N LYS A 315 -6.53 0.62 -11.73
CA LYS A 315 -6.46 -0.63 -12.49
C LYS A 315 -5.74 -1.65 -11.64
N VAL A 316 -6.38 -2.77 -11.40
CA VAL A 316 -5.85 -3.83 -10.56
C VAL A 316 -5.72 -5.11 -11.38
N PHE A 317 -4.52 -5.65 -11.40
CA PHE A 317 -4.22 -6.96 -11.95
C PHE A 317 -3.47 -7.78 -10.90
N VAL A 318 -3.98 -8.94 -10.57
CA VAL A 318 -3.33 -9.94 -9.72
C VAL A 318 -3.33 -11.25 -10.49
N ASN A 319 -2.15 -11.73 -10.89
CA ASN A 319 -2.04 -12.94 -11.70
C ASN A 319 -2.34 -14.20 -10.87
N GLU A 320 -1.93 -14.20 -9.60
CA GLU A 320 -2.19 -15.30 -8.67
C GLU A 320 -2.59 -14.74 -7.30
N LEU A 321 -3.89 -14.80 -7.00
CA LEU A 321 -4.43 -14.49 -5.68
C LEU A 321 -4.54 -15.79 -4.88
N ILE A 322 -4.03 -15.77 -3.63
CA ILE A 322 -4.09 -16.88 -2.69
C ILE A 322 -4.72 -16.35 -1.41
N ILE A 323 -5.71 -17.06 -0.87
CA ILE A 323 -6.35 -16.70 0.41
C ILE A 323 -6.18 -17.87 1.39
N GLY A 324 -5.40 -17.66 2.44
CA GLY A 324 -4.91 -18.75 3.27
C GLY A 324 -3.99 -19.68 2.47
N GLU A 325 -4.40 -20.91 2.26
CA GLU A 325 -3.68 -21.92 1.44
C GLU A 325 -4.37 -22.17 0.09
N GLU A 326 -5.53 -21.57 -0.14
CA GLU A 326 -6.36 -21.84 -1.32
C GLU A 326 -6.07 -20.85 -2.46
N PRO A 327 -5.81 -21.32 -3.70
CA PRO A 327 -5.63 -20.45 -4.85
C PRO A 327 -6.98 -19.88 -5.32
N PHE A 328 -7.08 -18.57 -5.36
CA PHE A 328 -8.22 -17.82 -5.88
C PHE A 328 -7.98 -17.27 -7.30
N GLY A 329 -6.97 -17.80 -8.01
CA GLY A 329 -6.72 -17.57 -9.41
C GLY A 329 -6.37 -16.13 -9.79
N ARG A 330 -6.78 -15.72 -11.00
CA ARG A 330 -6.41 -14.45 -11.61
C ARG A 330 -7.53 -13.44 -11.55
N TRP A 331 -7.16 -12.18 -11.20
CA TRP A 331 -8.09 -11.08 -11.04
C TRP A 331 -7.62 -9.86 -11.83
N LYS A 332 -8.45 -9.36 -12.75
CA LYS A 332 -8.23 -8.11 -13.48
C LYS A 332 -9.50 -7.29 -13.53
N PHE A 333 -9.46 -6.11 -12.91
CA PHE A 333 -10.59 -5.20 -12.83
C PHE A 333 -10.13 -3.74 -12.72
N GLU A 334 -11.05 -2.83 -13.01
CA GLU A 334 -10.83 -1.39 -12.87
C GLU A 334 -11.84 -0.82 -11.87
N ILE A 335 -11.37 0.10 -11.02
CA ILE A 335 -12.15 0.78 -9.98
C ILE A 335 -12.45 2.20 -10.45
N TYR A 336 -13.71 2.59 -10.40
CA TYR A 336 -14.19 3.92 -10.73
C TYR A 336 -15.03 4.47 -9.56
N PRO A 337 -14.48 5.37 -8.73
CA PRO A 337 -15.29 6.14 -7.79
C PRO A 337 -16.36 6.96 -8.52
N GLU A 338 -17.59 6.90 -8.04
CA GLU A 338 -18.74 7.61 -8.59
C GLU A 338 -19.45 8.40 -7.48
N SER A 339 -20.33 9.33 -7.85
CA SER A 339 -21.13 10.04 -6.84
C SER A 339 -22.05 9.07 -6.09
N GLY A 340 -21.81 8.88 -4.79
CA GLY A 340 -22.59 7.97 -3.92
C GLY A 340 -22.24 6.49 -4.07
N GLY A 341 -21.16 6.12 -4.79
CA GLY A 341 -20.82 4.72 -4.96
C GLY A 341 -19.47 4.45 -5.61
N VAL A 342 -19.23 3.17 -5.89
CA VAL A 342 -18.04 2.68 -6.60
C VAL A 342 -18.47 1.69 -7.66
N ARG A 343 -17.95 1.83 -8.87
CA ARG A 343 -18.11 0.89 -9.95
C ARG A 343 -16.83 0.08 -10.17
N PHE A 344 -16.98 -1.22 -10.28
CA PHE A 344 -15.91 -2.16 -10.60
C PHE A 344 -16.19 -2.78 -11.98
N ASP A 345 -15.34 -2.46 -12.96
CA ASP A 345 -15.39 -3.08 -14.28
C ASP A 345 -14.52 -4.34 -14.26
N ILE A 346 -15.14 -5.50 -14.24
CA ILE A 346 -14.44 -6.80 -14.29
C ILE A 346 -14.01 -7.05 -15.74
N LYS A 347 -12.71 -7.15 -15.96
CA LYS A 347 -12.13 -7.39 -17.29
C LYS A 347 -11.84 -8.87 -17.55
N ASP A 348 -11.27 -9.54 -16.55
CA ASP A 348 -10.88 -10.95 -16.64
C ASP A 348 -10.65 -11.49 -15.22
N VAL A 349 -11.55 -12.32 -14.75
CA VAL A 349 -11.44 -13.03 -13.46
C VAL A 349 -11.60 -14.51 -13.73
N LEU A 350 -10.62 -15.28 -13.31
CA LEU A 350 -10.66 -16.74 -13.36
C LEU A 350 -10.43 -17.27 -11.94
N VAL A 351 -11.47 -17.77 -11.31
CA VAL A 351 -11.46 -18.27 -9.93
C VAL A 351 -12.17 -19.61 -9.83
N ASN A 352 -11.49 -20.62 -9.34
CA ASN A 352 -12.06 -21.96 -9.08
C ASN A 352 -12.93 -22.48 -10.24
N GLY A 353 -12.41 -22.40 -11.48
CA GLY A 353 -13.11 -22.84 -12.69
C GLY A 353 -14.21 -21.90 -13.21
N ILE A 354 -14.46 -20.80 -12.53
CA ILE A 354 -15.38 -19.74 -12.95
C ILE A 354 -14.62 -18.65 -13.71
N ASP A 355 -15.06 -18.33 -14.92
CA ASP A 355 -14.52 -17.28 -15.79
C ASP A 355 -15.55 -16.15 -15.91
N ILE A 356 -15.17 -14.95 -15.47
CA ILE A 356 -16.01 -13.74 -15.51
C ILE A 356 -15.29 -12.70 -16.36
N ARG A 357 -15.94 -12.23 -17.43
CA ARG A 357 -15.41 -11.20 -18.31
C ARG A 357 -16.44 -10.13 -18.61
N ASP A 358 -15.96 -8.93 -18.89
CA ASP A 358 -16.78 -7.80 -19.34
C ASP A 358 -18.06 -7.61 -18.51
N SER A 359 -17.93 -7.76 -17.21
CA SER A 359 -19.01 -7.67 -16.23
C SER A 359 -18.79 -6.48 -15.31
N VAL A 360 -19.83 -6.02 -14.63
CA VAL A 360 -19.77 -4.83 -13.79
C VAL A 360 -20.36 -5.14 -12.42
N ILE A 361 -19.72 -4.64 -11.37
CA ILE A 361 -20.30 -4.54 -10.03
C ILE A 361 -20.42 -3.06 -9.67
N HIS A 362 -21.63 -2.65 -9.24
CA HIS A 362 -21.87 -1.35 -8.63
C HIS A 362 -22.06 -1.53 -7.12
N TRP A 363 -21.30 -0.80 -6.33
CA TRP A 363 -21.50 -0.70 -4.89
C TRP A 363 -22.07 0.67 -4.55
N ASN A 364 -23.36 0.73 -4.25
CA ASN A 364 -24.01 1.93 -3.74
C ASN A 364 -23.67 2.11 -2.27
N LEU A 365 -22.90 3.15 -1.95
CA LEU A 365 -22.42 3.41 -0.58
C LEU A 365 -23.51 4.03 0.32
N GLU A 366 -24.50 4.74 -0.25
CA GLU A 366 -25.59 5.32 0.53
C GLU A 366 -26.56 4.26 1.04
N GLN A 367 -26.83 3.24 0.20
CA GLN A 367 -27.73 2.14 0.53
C GLN A 367 -26.98 0.94 1.11
N ASN A 368 -25.66 0.96 1.08
CA ASN A 368 -24.77 -0.17 1.36
C ASN A 368 -25.24 -1.46 0.66
N ARG A 369 -25.34 -1.40 -0.66
CA ARG A 369 -25.84 -2.49 -1.49
C ARG A 369 -25.01 -2.63 -2.76
N SER A 370 -24.61 -3.86 -3.06
CA SER A 370 -23.88 -4.20 -4.29
C SER A 370 -24.81 -4.82 -5.32
N ALA A 371 -24.49 -4.60 -6.61
CA ALA A 371 -25.23 -5.17 -7.74
C ALA A 371 -24.26 -5.62 -8.82
N PHE A 372 -24.32 -6.90 -9.19
CA PHE A 372 -23.60 -7.50 -10.32
C PHE A 372 -24.46 -7.48 -11.58
N SER A 373 -23.86 -7.16 -12.71
CA SER A 373 -24.47 -7.26 -14.04
C SER A 373 -23.46 -7.88 -14.99
N GLY A 374 -23.76 -9.05 -15.55
CA GLY A 374 -22.81 -9.70 -16.44
C GLY A 374 -23.06 -11.18 -16.69
N ALA A 375 -22.00 -11.84 -17.13
CA ALA A 375 -21.99 -13.27 -17.44
C ALA A 375 -20.86 -13.99 -16.68
N VAL A 376 -21.20 -15.17 -16.19
CA VAL A 376 -20.28 -16.11 -15.55
C VAL A 376 -20.22 -17.35 -16.45
N HIS A 377 -19.02 -17.78 -16.82
CA HIS A 377 -18.79 -18.93 -17.68
C HIS A 377 -18.03 -20.02 -16.91
N MET A 378 -18.37 -21.27 -17.17
CA MET A 378 -17.75 -22.45 -16.60
C MET A 378 -17.56 -23.48 -17.73
N GLN A 379 -16.59 -24.36 -17.59
CA GLN A 379 -16.44 -25.51 -18.50
C GLN A 379 -17.18 -26.70 -17.95
N ASP A 380 -16.50 -27.63 -17.31
CA ASP A 380 -17.14 -28.82 -16.74
C ASP A 380 -17.65 -28.53 -15.32
N LEU A 381 -18.98 -28.59 -15.16
CA LEU A 381 -19.62 -28.39 -13.86
C LEU A 381 -19.18 -29.44 -12.82
N ALA A 382 -18.84 -30.65 -13.24
CA ALA A 382 -18.36 -31.69 -12.31
C ALA A 382 -16.98 -31.33 -11.70
N GLU A 383 -16.17 -30.54 -12.39
CA GLU A 383 -14.90 -30.01 -11.88
C GLU A 383 -15.08 -28.74 -11.06
N VAL A 384 -16.03 -27.87 -11.46
CA VAL A 384 -16.27 -26.57 -10.83
C VAL A 384 -17.03 -26.71 -9.51
N LEU A 385 -18.12 -27.48 -9.48
CA LEU A 385 -19.00 -27.59 -8.32
C LEU A 385 -18.27 -28.00 -7.03
N PRO A 386 -17.33 -29.00 -7.03
CA PRO A 386 -16.58 -29.37 -5.83
C PRO A 386 -15.70 -28.26 -5.27
N GLN A 387 -15.14 -27.40 -6.13
CA GLN A 387 -14.31 -26.27 -5.71
C GLN A 387 -15.12 -25.21 -4.95
N TRP A 388 -16.45 -25.23 -5.11
CA TRP A 388 -17.40 -24.35 -4.41
C TRP A 388 -18.17 -25.08 -3.31
N GLY A 389 -17.76 -26.32 -2.95
CA GLY A 389 -18.36 -27.10 -1.88
C GLY A 389 -19.63 -27.86 -2.26
N TYR A 390 -19.95 -27.94 -3.55
CA TYR A 390 -21.10 -28.72 -4.05
C TYR A 390 -20.67 -30.11 -4.53
N ALA A 391 -21.61 -31.07 -4.51
CA ALA A 391 -21.37 -32.39 -5.08
C ALA A 391 -21.27 -32.31 -6.62
N PRO A 392 -20.40 -33.12 -7.27
CA PRO A 392 -20.24 -33.16 -8.74
C PRO A 392 -21.39 -33.94 -9.39
N VAL A 393 -22.60 -33.44 -9.29
CA VAL A 393 -23.84 -34.13 -9.71
C VAL A 393 -24.17 -33.95 -11.18
N VAL A 394 -23.45 -33.09 -11.89
CA VAL A 394 -23.66 -32.82 -13.32
C VAL A 394 -22.33 -32.54 -14.03
N THR A 395 -22.13 -33.13 -15.18
CA THR A 395 -21.05 -32.80 -16.12
C THR A 395 -21.57 -31.80 -17.17
N SER A 396 -20.68 -31.04 -17.80
CA SER A 396 -20.99 -30.23 -18.98
C SER A 396 -19.74 -29.96 -19.79
N LYS A 397 -19.85 -29.66 -21.07
CA LYS A 397 -18.75 -29.08 -21.85
C LYS A 397 -18.66 -27.56 -21.67
N ALA A 398 -19.78 -26.91 -21.41
CA ALA A 398 -19.86 -25.49 -21.15
C ALA A 398 -21.12 -25.18 -20.35
N ALA A 399 -20.97 -24.27 -19.39
CA ALA A 399 -22.09 -23.72 -18.64
C ALA A 399 -21.97 -22.19 -18.54
N SER A 400 -23.08 -21.52 -18.41
CA SER A 400 -23.10 -20.08 -18.21
C SER A 400 -24.29 -19.62 -17.36
N VAL A 401 -24.07 -18.56 -16.58
CA VAL A 401 -25.07 -17.85 -15.83
C VAL A 401 -25.00 -16.39 -16.24
N VAL A 402 -26.08 -15.83 -16.75
CA VAL A 402 -26.14 -14.44 -17.19
C VAL A 402 -27.26 -13.73 -16.44
N GLY A 403 -27.00 -12.55 -15.89
CA GLY A 403 -28.04 -11.83 -15.21
C GLY A 403 -27.62 -10.61 -14.42
N ASN A 404 -28.58 -10.14 -13.63
CA ASN A 404 -28.42 -9.02 -12.73
C ASN A 404 -28.85 -9.44 -11.33
N VAL A 405 -27.93 -9.37 -10.39
CA VAL A 405 -28.17 -9.78 -8.99
C VAL A 405 -27.64 -8.70 -8.06
N SER A 406 -28.43 -8.33 -7.07
CA SER A 406 -28.01 -7.39 -6.04
C SER A 406 -28.11 -8.00 -4.65
N TRP A 407 -27.22 -7.58 -3.73
CA TRP A 407 -27.15 -8.06 -2.36
C TRP A 407 -26.78 -6.94 -1.39
N PRO A 408 -27.16 -7.04 -0.10
CA PRO A 408 -26.75 -6.07 0.91
C PRO A 408 -25.25 -6.13 1.20
N GLY A 409 -24.64 -4.95 1.41
CA GLY A 409 -23.23 -4.83 1.77
C GLY A 409 -22.30 -4.64 0.58
N SER A 410 -20.98 -4.81 0.86
CA SER A 410 -19.89 -4.65 -0.10
C SER A 410 -19.93 -5.73 -1.20
N PRO A 411 -19.13 -5.56 -2.28
CA PRO A 411 -18.95 -6.59 -3.31
C PRO A 411 -18.55 -7.95 -2.74
N ALA A 412 -17.76 -7.98 -1.66
CA ALA A 412 -17.28 -9.21 -1.03
C ALA A 412 -18.34 -9.91 -0.13
N ASN A 413 -19.46 -9.23 0.17
CA ASN A 413 -20.52 -9.77 1.04
C ASN A 413 -21.62 -10.51 0.25
N LEU A 414 -21.29 -11.11 -0.90
CA LEU A 414 -22.25 -11.85 -1.71
C LEU A 414 -22.89 -13.00 -0.90
N ASN A 415 -24.18 -12.95 -0.74
CA ASN A 415 -24.98 -13.99 -0.09
C ASN A 415 -26.23 -14.28 -0.92
N ILE A 416 -26.30 -15.47 -1.51
CA ILE A 416 -27.38 -15.85 -2.43
C ILE A 416 -28.76 -15.78 -1.74
N ALA A 417 -28.86 -16.19 -0.48
CA ALA A 417 -30.13 -16.15 0.27
C ALA A 417 -30.64 -14.73 0.54
N LYS A 418 -29.75 -13.72 0.54
CA LYS A 418 -30.09 -12.31 0.72
C LYS A 418 -30.05 -11.53 -0.61
N SER A 419 -29.84 -12.24 -1.71
CA SER A 419 -29.75 -11.63 -3.04
C SER A 419 -31.11 -11.48 -3.67
N GLU A 420 -31.25 -10.47 -4.53
CA GLU A 420 -32.42 -10.19 -5.33
C GLU A 420 -32.01 -9.97 -6.79
N GLY A 421 -32.85 -10.46 -7.73
CA GLY A 421 -32.59 -10.27 -9.17
C GLY A 421 -32.85 -11.52 -9.98
N GLY A 422 -32.59 -11.41 -11.30
CA GLY A 422 -32.85 -12.46 -12.26
C GLY A 422 -31.60 -13.00 -12.92
N VAL A 423 -31.52 -14.30 -13.13
CA VAL A 423 -30.45 -14.98 -13.86
C VAL A 423 -31.00 -15.99 -14.85
N SER A 424 -30.34 -16.10 -15.99
CA SER A 424 -30.56 -17.14 -16.99
C SER A 424 -29.44 -18.16 -16.92
N LEU A 425 -29.78 -19.42 -16.74
CA LEU A 425 -28.87 -20.55 -16.70
C LEU A 425 -28.83 -21.26 -18.05
N ARG A 426 -27.67 -21.72 -18.46
CA ARG A 426 -27.49 -22.56 -19.64
C ARG A 426 -26.31 -23.51 -19.47
N ALA A 427 -26.52 -24.81 -19.72
CA ALA A 427 -25.46 -25.81 -19.79
C ALA A 427 -25.60 -26.63 -21.08
N LYS A 428 -24.49 -27.06 -21.66
CA LYS A 428 -24.45 -27.77 -22.93
C LYS A 428 -23.67 -29.05 -22.81
N GLU A 429 -24.15 -30.09 -23.53
CA GLU A 429 -23.49 -31.37 -23.71
C GLU A 429 -22.96 -31.95 -22.40
N GLY A 430 -23.87 -32.43 -21.58
CA GLY A 430 -23.53 -32.99 -20.26
C GLY A 430 -24.36 -34.17 -19.86
N SER A 431 -24.18 -34.62 -18.63
CA SER A 431 -24.97 -35.69 -18.03
C SER A 431 -25.13 -35.47 -16.54
N PHE A 432 -26.28 -35.86 -16.01
CA PHE A 432 -26.47 -35.99 -14.57
C PHE A 432 -25.87 -37.30 -14.10
N LEU A 433 -24.95 -37.23 -13.14
CA LEU A 433 -24.25 -38.39 -12.58
C LEU A 433 -25.13 -39.14 -11.60
N GLU A 434 -25.01 -40.47 -11.53
CA GLU A 434 -25.76 -41.27 -10.56
C GLU A 434 -25.18 -41.09 -9.15
N LEU A 435 -26.02 -40.57 -8.25
CA LEU A 435 -25.76 -40.67 -6.82
C LEU A 435 -26.47 -41.93 -6.28
N GLU A 436 -25.77 -42.77 -5.54
CA GLU A 436 -26.36 -44.02 -5.00
C GLU A 436 -27.64 -43.72 -4.19
N GLY A 437 -28.76 -44.35 -4.55
CA GLY A 437 -30.01 -44.42 -3.78
C GLY A 437 -31.18 -43.56 -4.21
N GLY A 438 -31.15 -42.81 -5.34
CA GLY A 438 -32.22 -41.92 -5.74
C GLY A 438 -32.91 -42.22 -7.08
N GLN A 439 -34.24 -42.04 -7.15
CA GLN A 439 -34.98 -42.05 -8.42
C GLN A 439 -34.61 -40.81 -9.27
N ALA A 440 -34.63 -40.95 -10.60
CA ALA A 440 -34.11 -39.92 -11.55
C ALA A 440 -34.66 -38.49 -11.35
N GLY A 441 -35.89 -38.33 -10.86
CA GLY A 441 -36.49 -37.01 -10.59
C GLY A 441 -35.91 -36.31 -9.37
N LEU A 442 -35.42 -37.04 -8.36
CA LEU A 442 -34.83 -36.47 -7.15
C LEU A 442 -33.39 -35.96 -7.40
N ARG A 443 -32.76 -36.29 -8.51
CA ARG A 443 -31.36 -35.93 -8.85
C ARG A 443 -31.23 -34.50 -9.30
N VAL A 444 -32.18 -33.99 -10.09
CA VAL A 444 -32.26 -32.56 -10.45
C VAL A 444 -32.49 -31.72 -9.18
N MET A 445 -33.22 -32.29 -8.21
CA MET A 445 -33.54 -31.66 -6.94
C MET A 445 -32.35 -31.56 -5.98
N SER A 446 -31.37 -32.46 -6.08
CA SER A 446 -30.17 -32.41 -5.22
C SER A 446 -29.24 -31.23 -5.55
N LEU A 447 -29.31 -30.70 -6.79
CA LEU A 447 -28.63 -29.46 -7.18
C LEU A 447 -29.18 -28.23 -6.47
N LEU A 448 -30.44 -28.27 -6.05
CA LEU A 448 -31.12 -27.17 -5.38
C LEU A 448 -31.05 -27.29 -3.86
N ASN A 449 -30.44 -28.35 -3.32
CA ASN A 449 -30.30 -28.55 -1.89
C ASN A 449 -29.10 -27.75 -1.33
N ILE A 450 -29.39 -26.53 -0.91
CA ILE A 450 -28.40 -25.54 -0.42
C ILE A 450 -27.86 -25.92 0.97
N THR A 451 -28.49 -26.82 1.72
CA THR A 451 -27.98 -27.28 3.02
C THR A 451 -26.66 -28.05 2.95
N ALA A 452 -26.23 -28.50 1.76
CA ALA A 452 -24.91 -29.09 1.56
C ALA A 452 -23.74 -28.07 1.65
N LEU A 453 -24.02 -26.77 1.64
CA LEU A 453 -23.02 -25.69 1.74
C LEU A 453 -22.26 -25.65 3.08
N THR A 454 -22.83 -26.19 4.15
CA THR A 454 -22.27 -26.08 5.50
C THR A 454 -21.43 -27.27 5.95
N LYS A 455 -21.34 -28.34 5.16
CA LYS A 455 -20.49 -29.49 5.50
C LYS A 455 -19.48 -29.77 4.40
N ARG A 456 -18.24 -29.36 4.60
CA ARG A 456 -17.08 -29.86 3.87
C ARG A 456 -16.97 -31.37 4.12
N MET A 457 -17.56 -32.17 3.26
CA MET A 457 -17.32 -33.60 3.22
C MET A 457 -16.31 -33.84 2.11
N THR A 458 -15.09 -34.17 2.47
CA THR A 458 -14.09 -34.76 1.57
C THR A 458 -14.59 -36.16 1.20
N PHE A 459 -15.30 -36.25 0.10
CA PHE A 459 -15.61 -37.57 -0.51
C PHE A 459 -14.69 -37.80 -1.68
N ASP A 460 -14.05 -38.96 -1.68
CA ASP A 460 -13.35 -39.49 -2.85
C ASP A 460 -14.41 -40.05 -3.81
N PHE A 461 -14.62 -39.38 -4.93
CA PHE A 461 -15.63 -39.74 -5.94
C PHE A 461 -15.07 -40.49 -7.13
N SER A 462 -13.85 -41.00 -7.08
CA SER A 462 -13.18 -41.68 -8.19
C SER A 462 -13.92 -42.94 -8.67
N ASP A 463 -14.82 -43.51 -7.88
CA ASP A 463 -15.55 -44.76 -8.18
C ASP A 463 -17.02 -44.55 -8.61
N VAL A 464 -17.52 -43.32 -8.75
CA VAL A 464 -18.96 -43.04 -8.96
C VAL A 464 -19.28 -42.59 -10.39
N VAL A 465 -18.65 -43.13 -11.40
CA VAL A 465 -19.03 -42.88 -12.80
C VAL A 465 -19.98 -43.96 -13.28
N GLY A 466 -21.28 -43.79 -13.00
CA GLY A 466 -22.35 -44.59 -13.60
C GLY A 466 -22.96 -43.92 -14.82
N GLU A 467 -23.64 -44.63 -15.69
CA GLU A 467 -24.35 -44.10 -16.85
C GLU A 467 -25.55 -43.23 -16.39
N GLY A 468 -25.37 -41.89 -16.34
CA GLY A 468 -26.41 -40.93 -15.98
C GLY A 468 -27.28 -40.49 -17.15
N ILE A 469 -28.27 -39.59 -16.89
CA ILE A 469 -29.10 -38.96 -17.94
C ILE A 469 -28.28 -37.94 -18.72
N SER A 470 -27.93 -38.25 -19.96
CA SER A 470 -27.26 -37.30 -20.85
C SER A 470 -28.21 -36.25 -21.40
N PHE A 471 -27.73 -35.03 -21.59
CA PHE A 471 -28.47 -33.92 -22.19
C PHE A 471 -27.65 -33.19 -23.24
N GLU A 472 -28.31 -32.66 -24.25
CA GLU A 472 -27.70 -31.76 -25.24
C GLU A 472 -27.68 -30.33 -24.74
N GLU A 473 -28.77 -29.89 -24.09
CA GLU A 473 -28.89 -28.59 -23.50
C GLU A 473 -29.77 -28.61 -22.25
N ALA A 474 -29.38 -27.85 -21.22
CA ALA A 474 -30.19 -27.53 -20.07
C ALA A 474 -30.24 -26.03 -19.87
N PHE A 475 -31.44 -25.45 -19.75
CA PHE A 475 -31.61 -23.99 -19.62
C PHE A 475 -32.85 -23.62 -18.82
N GLY A 476 -32.84 -22.43 -18.19
CA GLY A 476 -33.96 -21.90 -17.44
C GLY A 476 -33.69 -20.49 -16.94
N ASP A 477 -34.73 -19.78 -16.53
CA ASP A 477 -34.63 -18.46 -15.92
C ASP A 477 -35.08 -18.51 -14.46
N ILE A 478 -34.30 -17.91 -13.58
CA ILE A 478 -34.49 -17.92 -12.13
C ILE A 478 -34.63 -16.47 -11.64
N GLN A 479 -35.60 -16.24 -10.75
CA GLN A 479 -35.74 -15.03 -9.97
C GLN A 479 -35.37 -15.31 -8.50
N LEU A 480 -34.53 -14.44 -7.94
CA LEU A 480 -34.17 -14.40 -6.52
C LEU A 480 -34.93 -13.25 -5.88
N GLU A 481 -35.73 -13.49 -4.86
CA GLU A 481 -36.50 -12.48 -4.12
C GLU A 481 -36.93 -13.06 -2.75
N ASP A 482 -36.84 -12.27 -1.69
CA ASP A 482 -37.31 -12.64 -0.33
C ASP A 482 -36.81 -14.02 0.14
N GLN A 483 -35.55 -14.32 -0.02
CA GLN A 483 -34.93 -15.62 0.31
C GLN A 483 -35.50 -16.81 -0.49
N LYS A 484 -36.14 -16.55 -1.61
CA LYS A 484 -36.72 -17.56 -2.48
C LYS A 484 -36.07 -17.53 -3.84
N LEU A 485 -35.95 -18.71 -4.43
CA LEU A 485 -35.52 -18.91 -5.79
C LEU A 485 -36.70 -19.51 -6.57
N SER A 486 -37.26 -18.79 -7.52
CA SER A 486 -38.39 -19.23 -8.33
C SER A 486 -38.02 -19.32 -9.80
N PHE A 487 -38.49 -20.36 -10.49
CA PHE A 487 -38.30 -20.50 -11.92
C PHE A 487 -39.34 -19.64 -12.66
N THR A 488 -38.91 -18.54 -13.24
CA THR A 488 -39.76 -17.69 -14.11
C THR A 488 -39.94 -18.31 -15.50
N LYS A 489 -38.93 -19.07 -15.97
CA LYS A 489 -39.05 -20.09 -17.02
C LYS A 489 -38.54 -21.40 -16.47
N ASN A 490 -39.32 -22.45 -16.67
CA ASN A 490 -38.97 -23.79 -16.22
C ASN A 490 -37.55 -24.16 -16.63
N LEU A 491 -36.84 -24.87 -15.75
CA LEU A 491 -35.60 -25.51 -16.12
C LEU A 491 -35.93 -26.63 -17.11
N VAL A 492 -35.51 -26.46 -18.35
CA VAL A 492 -35.70 -27.41 -19.44
C VAL A 492 -34.41 -28.18 -19.64
N ILE A 493 -34.49 -29.51 -19.66
CA ILE A 493 -33.39 -30.41 -19.92
C ILE A 493 -33.75 -31.19 -21.17
N GLU A 494 -33.04 -30.95 -22.27
CA GLU A 494 -33.25 -31.60 -23.56
C GLU A 494 -32.22 -32.71 -23.77
N SER A 495 -32.73 -33.93 -24.00
CA SER A 495 -31.94 -35.10 -24.35
C SER A 495 -32.40 -35.63 -25.71
N THR A 496 -31.60 -36.47 -26.35
CA THR A 496 -31.95 -37.13 -27.60
C THR A 496 -33.25 -37.93 -27.57
N SER A 497 -33.66 -38.41 -26.39
CA SER A 497 -34.78 -39.34 -26.20
C SER A 497 -35.84 -38.84 -25.21
N SER A 498 -35.65 -37.66 -24.60
CA SER A 498 -36.59 -37.16 -23.59
C SER A 498 -36.38 -35.67 -23.35
N ARG A 499 -37.45 -35.02 -22.88
CA ARG A 499 -37.42 -33.66 -22.42
C ARG A 499 -38.01 -33.59 -21.01
N TYR A 500 -37.25 -33.00 -20.11
CA TYR A 500 -37.67 -32.77 -18.73
C TYR A 500 -37.88 -31.28 -18.53
N GLU A 501 -38.98 -30.89 -17.90
CA GLU A 501 -39.27 -29.51 -17.54
C GLU A 501 -39.56 -29.46 -16.04
N PHE A 502 -38.78 -28.66 -15.32
CA PHE A 502 -38.94 -28.46 -13.89
C PHE A 502 -39.32 -27.00 -13.61
N GLY A 503 -40.45 -26.80 -12.91
CA GLY A 503 -40.92 -25.51 -12.44
C GLY A 503 -41.22 -25.55 -10.95
N GLY A 504 -41.04 -24.43 -10.25
CA GLY A 504 -41.30 -24.38 -8.83
C GLY A 504 -40.54 -23.28 -8.11
N GLU A 505 -40.52 -23.39 -6.77
CA GLU A 505 -39.89 -22.44 -5.88
C GLU A 505 -39.05 -23.19 -4.83
N VAL A 506 -37.85 -22.64 -4.54
CA VAL A 506 -36.99 -23.10 -3.43
C VAL A 506 -36.98 -22.00 -2.37
N ASP A 507 -37.42 -22.28 -1.17
CA ASP A 507 -37.24 -21.40 -0.02
C ASP A 507 -35.86 -21.65 0.60
N LEU A 508 -34.99 -20.65 0.51
CA LEU A 508 -33.59 -20.70 0.97
C LEU A 508 -33.48 -20.51 2.48
N GLY A 509 -34.53 -19.93 3.13
CA GLY A 509 -34.61 -19.74 4.57
C GLY A 509 -35.02 -21.04 5.28
N ASP A 510 -36.08 -21.67 4.80
CA ASP A 510 -36.64 -22.89 5.38
C ASP A 510 -36.05 -24.18 4.76
N ASN A 511 -35.22 -24.08 3.72
CA ASN A 511 -34.67 -25.21 2.94
C ASN A 511 -35.75 -26.16 2.40
N THR A 512 -36.84 -25.60 1.89
CA THR A 512 -37.97 -26.34 1.33
C THR A 512 -38.04 -26.11 -0.17
N LEU A 513 -38.59 -27.10 -0.88
CA LEU A 513 -38.83 -27.05 -2.31
C LEU A 513 -40.28 -27.39 -2.59
N ASP A 514 -40.94 -26.55 -3.37
CA ASP A 514 -42.27 -26.79 -3.92
C ASP A 514 -42.18 -26.71 -5.45
N GLY A 515 -42.48 -27.79 -6.15
CA GLY A 515 -42.32 -27.79 -7.59
C GLY A 515 -42.92 -28.99 -8.28
N GLU A 516 -43.05 -28.86 -9.60
CA GLU A 516 -43.54 -29.92 -10.49
C GLU A 516 -42.55 -30.25 -11.56
N MET A 517 -42.56 -31.49 -12.01
CA MET A 517 -41.74 -31.97 -13.12
C MET A 517 -42.61 -32.58 -14.19
N ILE A 518 -42.42 -32.15 -15.44
CA ILE A 518 -43.07 -32.71 -16.62
C ILE A 518 -42.00 -33.48 -17.40
N VAL A 519 -42.30 -34.73 -17.74
CA VAL A 519 -41.43 -35.59 -18.57
C VAL A 519 -42.13 -35.89 -19.87
N THR A 520 -41.53 -35.48 -20.98
CA THR A 520 -42.00 -35.79 -22.32
C THR A 520 -41.10 -36.86 -22.95
N LEU A 521 -41.68 -37.98 -23.29
CA LEU A 521 -40.99 -39.10 -23.93
C LEU A 521 -41.45 -39.19 -25.40
N PRO A 522 -40.56 -39.44 -26.36
CA PRO A 522 -40.97 -39.68 -27.74
C PRO A 522 -41.78 -40.98 -27.79
N VAL A 523 -42.97 -40.90 -28.32
CA VAL A 523 -43.75 -42.12 -28.60
C VAL A 523 -43.17 -42.74 -29.86
N SER A 524 -42.54 -43.93 -29.72
CA SER A 524 -42.09 -44.67 -30.88
C SER A 524 -43.27 -45.02 -31.79
N ASP A 525 -43.16 -44.78 -33.09
CA ASP A 525 -44.14 -45.18 -34.12
C ASP A 525 -44.37 -46.71 -34.22
N SER A 526 -43.71 -47.47 -33.33
CA SER A 526 -43.75 -48.93 -33.27
C SER A 526 -44.71 -49.48 -32.20
N LEU A 527 -45.63 -48.68 -31.66
CA LEU A 527 -46.72 -49.25 -30.88
C LEU A 527 -47.66 -50.04 -31.81
N PRO A 528 -47.75 -51.36 -31.69
CA PRO A 528 -48.68 -52.14 -32.49
C PRO A 528 -50.09 -51.74 -32.13
N TRP A 529 -50.85 -51.23 -33.08
CA TRP A 529 -52.27 -50.97 -33.02
C TRP A 529 -53.00 -52.29 -32.86
N TYR A 530 -53.26 -52.72 -31.64
CA TYR A 530 -54.29 -53.71 -31.41
C TYR A 530 -55.56 -52.97 -31.00
N ALA A 531 -56.44 -52.80 -31.98
CA ALA A 531 -57.82 -52.45 -31.81
C ALA A 531 -58.62 -53.64 -31.24
#